data_d880378d4940d4ae507efd886bbb65df
#
_entry.id   d880378d4940d4ae507efd886bbb65df
#
_cell.length_a   1.000
_cell.length_b   1.000
_cell.length_c   1.000
_cell.angle_alpha   90.00
_cell.angle_beta   90.00
_cell.angle_gamma   90.00
#
_symmetry.space_group_name_H-M   'P 1'
#
loop_
_entity.id
_entity.type
_entity.pdbx_description
1 polymer ?
#
loop_
_entity_poly.entity_id
_entity_poly.type
_entity_poly.pdbx_seq_one_letter_code
_entity_poly.pdbx_strand_id
1 'polypeptide(L)'
;MPTFSVFKGCPDGFPKKATVDHSDQLEGDDVLVRVTASGLCGTDLHYKKADMVLGHEGVGVISDIGPAVRHLKKGERVGWGYATNSCGYCQICLQGDDIYCTDRAIYGNSNTDQGSFASHAIWREAFLHRIPDALSDEHAAPLQCAGATVFTTLYNVEPNETVGIVGVGGLGHLAIQFAAKLGCRVVVLSGSENKKEEVLKLGAHEFIGMRNRDPSSATPSWPIDRLIVTTSSQPDWDALLPLMATRSKIYPISVSAGNLEIPYMPLILNGISVRGSLVASRKVHRRMLEFAAQHDVKPVIEVFPMSENGIRQAFEKLESGNVQFRAVLRV
;
A
#
# COMPACT_ATOMS: atom_id res chain seq x y z
N MET A 1 -31.61 12.62 3.26
CA MET A 1 -30.48 11.77 2.81
C MET A 1 -29.20 12.50 3.14
N PRO A 2 -28.24 11.88 3.84
CA PRO A 2 -26.97 12.52 4.07
C PRO A 2 -26.23 12.66 2.73
N THR A 3 -25.78 13.88 2.47
CA THR A 3 -25.01 14.21 1.27
C THR A 3 -23.54 14.31 1.64
N PHE A 4 -22.69 13.49 1.04
CA PHE A 4 -21.26 13.52 1.27
C PHE A 4 -20.58 14.41 0.22
N SER A 5 -19.68 15.26 0.68
CA SER A 5 -18.75 15.98 -0.20
C SER A 5 -17.63 14.99 -0.59
N VAL A 6 -17.39 14.83 -1.87
CA VAL A 6 -16.44 13.88 -2.44
C VAL A 6 -15.58 14.55 -3.51
N PHE A 7 -14.46 13.90 -3.87
CA PHE A 7 -13.68 14.30 -5.05
C PHE A 7 -13.64 13.14 -6.03
N LYS A 8 -14.20 13.36 -7.23
CA LYS A 8 -14.27 12.40 -8.30
C LYS A 8 -13.21 12.65 -9.36
N GLY A 9 -12.77 11.57 -10.00
CA GLY A 9 -11.97 11.66 -11.21
C GLY A 9 -12.73 12.41 -12.31
N CYS A 10 -11.99 13.06 -13.19
CA CYS A 10 -12.58 13.89 -14.24
C CYS A 10 -11.78 13.73 -15.55
N PRO A 11 -12.41 13.82 -16.74
CA PRO A 11 -11.73 13.65 -18.02
C PRO A 11 -10.47 14.53 -18.23
N ASP A 12 -10.42 15.70 -17.59
CA ASP A 12 -9.23 16.57 -17.60
C ASP A 12 -8.06 16.05 -16.74
N GLY A 13 -8.30 14.99 -15.96
CA GLY A 13 -7.30 14.33 -15.13
C GLY A 13 -7.05 14.96 -13.77
N PHE A 14 -7.87 15.95 -13.38
CA PHE A 14 -7.81 16.55 -12.04
C PHE A 14 -9.12 16.31 -11.30
N PRO A 15 -9.06 15.69 -10.12
CA PRO A 15 -10.27 15.41 -9.35
C PRO A 15 -11.04 16.67 -9.01
N LYS A 16 -12.37 16.61 -9.18
CA LYS A 16 -13.28 17.72 -8.88
C LYS A 16 -14.20 17.38 -7.73
N LYS A 17 -14.53 18.43 -6.97
CA LYS A 17 -15.51 18.33 -5.90
C LYS A 17 -16.88 18.02 -6.47
N ALA A 18 -17.53 17.04 -5.85
CA ALA A 18 -18.89 16.62 -6.16
C ALA A 18 -19.63 16.28 -4.86
N THR A 19 -20.88 15.88 -4.99
CA THR A 19 -21.68 15.35 -3.89
C THR A 19 -22.25 14.00 -4.28
N VAL A 20 -22.39 13.12 -3.29
CA VAL A 20 -23.05 11.82 -3.42
C VAL A 20 -24.08 11.71 -2.30
N ASP A 21 -25.30 11.35 -2.65
CA ASP A 21 -26.38 11.13 -1.70
C ASP A 21 -26.42 9.65 -1.31
N HIS A 22 -26.52 9.38 -0.03
CA HIS A 22 -26.63 8.04 0.53
C HIS A 22 -27.95 7.89 1.31
N SER A 23 -28.35 6.64 1.58
CA SER A 23 -29.50 6.35 2.43
C SER A 23 -29.33 6.95 3.83
N ASP A 24 -30.44 7.43 4.41
CA ASP A 24 -30.46 7.89 5.81
C ASP A 24 -30.30 6.74 6.81
N GLN A 25 -30.52 5.51 6.38
CA GLN A 25 -30.43 4.32 7.21
C GLN A 25 -29.23 3.47 6.79
N LEU A 26 -28.39 3.18 7.77
CA LEU A 26 -27.33 2.19 7.62
C LEU A 26 -27.95 0.80 7.73
N GLU A 27 -27.59 -0.07 6.79
CA GLU A 27 -28.09 -1.44 6.72
C GLU A 27 -27.04 -2.44 7.21
N GLY A 28 -27.49 -3.58 7.71
CA GLY A 28 -26.61 -4.69 8.07
C GLY A 28 -25.41 -4.27 8.92
N ASP A 29 -24.20 -4.59 8.45
CA ASP A 29 -22.92 -4.30 9.10
C ASP A 29 -22.23 -3.02 8.56
N ASP A 30 -23.00 -2.11 7.99
CA ASP A 30 -22.49 -0.82 7.52
C ASP A 30 -22.05 0.08 8.67
N VAL A 31 -20.98 0.79 8.44
CA VAL A 31 -20.39 1.75 9.38
C VAL A 31 -20.16 3.07 8.66
N LEU A 32 -20.74 4.14 9.19
CA LEU A 32 -20.49 5.50 8.70
C LEU A 32 -19.22 6.04 9.35
N VAL A 33 -18.26 6.40 8.53
CA VAL A 33 -16.97 6.94 8.96
C VAL A 33 -16.82 8.38 8.47
N ARG A 34 -16.58 9.32 9.38
CA ARG A 34 -16.15 10.68 9.06
C ARG A 34 -14.65 10.64 8.76
N VAL A 35 -14.28 10.94 7.53
CA VAL A 35 -12.88 10.92 7.07
C VAL A 35 -12.08 12.02 7.76
N THR A 36 -10.88 11.70 8.22
CA THR A 36 -9.91 12.63 8.80
C THR A 36 -8.65 12.75 7.97
N ALA A 37 -8.22 11.65 7.32
CA ALA A 37 -7.07 11.64 6.44
C ALA A 37 -7.22 10.59 5.34
N SER A 38 -6.57 10.83 4.21
CA SER A 38 -6.42 9.85 3.12
C SER A 38 -5.01 9.89 2.56
N GLY A 39 -4.39 8.72 2.40
CA GLY A 39 -3.17 8.63 1.58
C GLY A 39 -3.50 8.81 0.10
N LEU A 40 -2.50 9.22 -0.66
CA LEU A 40 -2.52 9.30 -2.12
C LEU A 40 -1.56 8.26 -2.70
N CYS A 41 -2.07 7.40 -3.55
CA CYS A 41 -1.36 6.28 -4.16
C CYS A 41 -1.22 6.45 -5.69
N GLY A 42 -0.22 5.79 -6.29
CA GLY A 42 -0.13 5.68 -7.74
C GLY A 42 -1.37 5.07 -8.39
N THR A 43 -2.10 4.22 -7.68
CA THR A 43 -3.38 3.65 -8.14
C THR A 43 -4.45 4.73 -8.35
N ASP A 44 -4.47 5.79 -7.54
CA ASP A 44 -5.42 6.90 -7.73
C ASP A 44 -5.16 7.66 -9.05
N LEU A 45 -3.88 7.73 -9.48
CA LEU A 45 -3.54 8.30 -10.78
C LEU A 45 -4.11 7.48 -11.94
N HIS A 46 -4.23 6.15 -11.82
CA HIS A 46 -4.84 5.32 -12.86
C HIS A 46 -6.33 5.62 -13.02
N TYR A 47 -7.01 6.03 -11.95
CA TYR A 47 -8.45 6.33 -11.95
C TYR A 47 -8.76 7.84 -12.02
N LYS A 48 -7.76 8.71 -12.14
CA LYS A 48 -7.96 10.18 -12.14
C LYS A 48 -8.90 10.73 -13.22
N LYS A 49 -9.14 9.93 -14.30
CA LYS A 49 -10.06 10.26 -15.40
C LYS A 49 -11.38 9.51 -15.33
N ALA A 50 -11.55 8.60 -14.40
CA ALA A 50 -12.78 7.82 -14.24
C ALA A 50 -13.83 8.62 -13.43
N ASP A 51 -15.11 8.51 -13.82
CA ASP A 51 -16.21 9.07 -13.02
C ASP A 51 -16.49 8.21 -11.79
N MET A 52 -15.59 8.30 -10.81
CA MET A 52 -15.71 7.62 -9.53
C MET A 52 -15.08 8.46 -8.42
N VAL A 53 -15.51 8.24 -7.18
CA VAL A 53 -14.88 8.85 -6.00
C VAL A 53 -13.50 8.26 -5.79
N LEU A 54 -12.50 9.10 -5.64
CA LEU A 54 -11.12 8.67 -5.49
C LEU A 54 -10.74 8.40 -4.03
N GLY A 55 -9.58 7.73 -3.88
CA GLY A 55 -8.98 7.42 -2.59
C GLY A 55 -9.36 6.04 -2.04
N HIS A 56 -8.33 5.28 -1.66
CA HIS A 56 -8.44 3.93 -1.09
C HIS A 56 -7.47 3.70 0.08
N GLU A 57 -7.00 4.78 0.68
CA GLU A 57 -6.13 4.79 1.86
C GLU A 57 -6.78 5.65 2.94
N GLY A 58 -8.01 5.29 3.35
CA GLY A 58 -8.83 6.10 4.23
C GLY A 58 -8.58 5.85 5.71
N VAL A 59 -8.65 6.93 6.49
CA VAL A 59 -8.71 6.90 7.96
C VAL A 59 -9.77 7.87 8.44
N GLY A 60 -10.47 7.53 9.49
CA GLY A 60 -11.50 8.40 10.06
C GLY A 60 -12.02 7.91 11.40
N VAL A 61 -13.06 8.59 11.86
CA VAL A 61 -13.75 8.32 13.13
C VAL A 61 -15.15 7.84 12.82
N ILE A 62 -15.56 6.74 13.45
CA ILE A 62 -16.90 6.19 13.31
C ILE A 62 -17.94 7.19 13.84
N SER A 63 -18.84 7.63 12.96
CA SER A 63 -19.94 8.55 13.28
C SER A 63 -21.22 7.80 13.61
N ASP A 64 -21.52 6.74 12.86
CA ASP A 64 -22.71 5.91 13.08
C ASP A 64 -22.47 4.46 12.66
N ILE A 65 -23.33 3.54 13.13
CA ILE A 65 -23.22 2.10 12.89
C ILE A 65 -24.58 1.48 12.56
N GLY A 66 -24.60 0.53 11.64
CA GLY A 66 -25.76 -0.27 11.28
C GLY A 66 -26.13 -1.32 12.34
N PRO A 67 -27.34 -1.89 12.22
CA PRO A 67 -27.91 -2.74 13.28
C PRO A 67 -27.21 -4.09 13.46
N ALA A 68 -26.42 -4.56 12.49
CA ALA A 68 -25.68 -5.82 12.59
C ALA A 68 -24.20 -5.65 12.96
N VAL A 69 -23.69 -4.42 13.15
CA VAL A 69 -22.33 -4.16 13.64
C VAL A 69 -22.15 -4.73 15.05
N ARG A 70 -21.05 -5.45 15.26
CA ARG A 70 -20.80 -6.23 16.51
C ARG A 70 -19.54 -5.82 17.25
N HIS A 71 -18.51 -5.39 16.55
CA HIS A 71 -17.16 -5.24 17.10
C HIS A 71 -16.68 -3.79 17.15
N LEU A 72 -17.23 -2.91 16.32
CA LEU A 72 -16.87 -1.50 16.26
C LEU A 72 -17.89 -0.62 16.98
N LYS A 73 -17.44 0.55 17.47
CA LYS A 73 -18.26 1.50 18.21
C LYS A 73 -18.10 2.92 17.68
N LYS A 74 -19.14 3.75 17.83
CA LYS A 74 -19.06 5.18 17.55
C LYS A 74 -17.90 5.81 18.33
N GLY A 75 -17.17 6.67 17.67
CA GLY A 75 -15.99 7.36 18.21
C GLY A 75 -14.67 6.61 18.05
N GLU A 76 -14.67 5.32 17.68
CA GLU A 76 -13.43 4.60 17.40
C GLU A 76 -12.78 5.10 16.10
N ARG A 77 -11.44 5.10 16.07
CA ARG A 77 -10.64 5.41 14.88
C ARG A 77 -10.45 4.15 14.05
N VAL A 78 -10.77 4.25 12.78
CA VAL A 78 -10.66 3.14 11.83
C VAL A 78 -10.02 3.58 10.52
N GLY A 79 -9.43 2.63 9.81
CA GLY A 79 -8.96 2.81 8.46
C GLY A 79 -9.46 1.70 7.55
N TRP A 80 -9.40 1.94 6.25
CA TRP A 80 -9.73 0.98 5.20
C TRP A 80 -8.82 1.15 3.99
N GLY A 81 -8.69 0.08 3.23
CA GLY A 81 -7.82 0.03 2.07
C GLY A 81 -8.55 -0.37 0.79
N TYR A 82 -7.83 -1.11 -0.04
CA TYR A 82 -8.20 -1.45 -1.41
C TYR A 82 -9.41 -2.40 -1.51
N ALA A 83 -9.57 -3.33 -0.57
CA ALA A 83 -10.67 -4.30 -0.56
C ALA A 83 -11.89 -3.74 0.18
N THR A 84 -13.08 -3.90 -0.41
CA THR A 84 -14.35 -3.43 0.15
C THR A 84 -15.27 -4.56 0.57
N ASN A 85 -15.13 -5.75 -0.04
CA ASN A 85 -15.96 -6.91 0.27
C ASN A 85 -15.30 -8.23 -0.16
N SER A 86 -15.74 -9.34 0.43
CA SER A 86 -15.52 -10.72 0.02
C SER A 86 -16.69 -11.60 0.46
N CYS A 87 -16.83 -12.80 -0.11
CA CYS A 87 -17.95 -13.68 0.27
C CYS A 87 -17.86 -14.20 1.72
N GLY A 88 -16.68 -14.29 2.30
CA GLY A 88 -16.45 -14.70 3.68
C GLY A 88 -16.48 -16.21 3.95
N TYR A 89 -16.97 -17.03 3.03
CA TYR A 89 -17.21 -18.47 3.26
C TYR A 89 -16.51 -19.42 2.25
N CYS A 90 -15.98 -18.94 1.12
CA CYS A 90 -15.22 -19.80 0.22
C CYS A 90 -13.90 -20.22 0.87
N GLN A 91 -13.28 -21.27 0.35
CA GLN A 91 -12.05 -21.81 0.93
C GLN A 91 -10.94 -20.77 1.08
N ILE A 92 -10.79 -19.88 0.12
CA ILE A 92 -9.80 -18.80 0.16
C ILE A 92 -10.08 -17.84 1.33
N CYS A 93 -11.34 -17.44 1.53
CA CYS A 93 -11.73 -16.62 2.67
C CYS A 93 -11.50 -17.31 4.00
N LEU A 94 -11.86 -18.60 4.10
CA LEU A 94 -11.67 -19.40 5.33
C LEU A 94 -10.19 -19.61 5.68
N GLN A 95 -9.30 -19.61 4.70
CA GLN A 95 -7.84 -19.63 4.91
C GLN A 95 -7.26 -18.29 5.35
N GLY A 96 -8.06 -17.22 5.30
CA GLY A 96 -7.65 -15.85 5.65
C GLY A 96 -6.97 -15.09 4.52
N ASP A 97 -7.14 -15.55 3.27
CA ASP A 97 -6.62 -14.93 2.04
C ASP A 97 -7.73 -14.25 1.22
N ASP A 98 -8.70 -13.66 1.90
CA ASP A 98 -9.93 -13.06 1.38
C ASP A 98 -9.71 -12.01 0.26
N ILE A 99 -8.53 -11.41 0.17
CA ILE A 99 -8.14 -10.53 -0.94
C ILE A 99 -8.14 -11.25 -2.30
N TYR A 100 -8.02 -12.58 -2.32
CA TYR A 100 -8.08 -13.41 -3.53
C TYR A 100 -9.43 -14.12 -3.72
N CYS A 101 -10.46 -13.77 -2.94
CA CYS A 101 -11.83 -14.27 -3.12
C CYS A 101 -12.32 -13.96 -4.55
N THR A 102 -12.97 -14.92 -5.21
CA THR A 102 -13.55 -14.72 -6.55
C THR A 102 -14.62 -13.65 -6.56
N ASP A 103 -15.39 -13.57 -5.45
CA ASP A 103 -16.48 -12.59 -5.26
C ASP A 103 -16.02 -11.35 -4.49
N ARG A 104 -14.71 -11.06 -4.53
CA ARG A 104 -14.20 -9.86 -3.88
C ARG A 104 -14.68 -8.60 -4.57
N ALA A 105 -14.94 -7.57 -3.80
CA ALA A 105 -15.10 -6.21 -4.27
C ALA A 105 -13.85 -5.40 -3.92
N ILE A 106 -13.34 -4.64 -4.89
CA ILE A 106 -12.11 -3.86 -4.76
C ILE A 106 -12.30 -2.47 -5.35
N TYR A 107 -11.48 -1.52 -4.87
CA TYR A 107 -11.42 -0.16 -5.39
C TYR A 107 -11.23 -0.13 -6.91
N GLY A 108 -11.99 0.72 -7.58
CA GLY A 108 -11.99 0.88 -9.03
C GLY A 108 -12.93 -0.08 -9.79
N ASN A 109 -13.37 -1.19 -9.18
CA ASN A 109 -14.30 -2.14 -9.77
C ASN A 109 -15.67 -2.14 -9.07
N SER A 110 -15.73 -1.69 -7.83
CA SER A 110 -16.92 -1.72 -7.01
C SER A 110 -16.99 -0.47 -6.14
N ASN A 111 -18.18 -0.11 -5.67
CA ASN A 111 -18.40 1.04 -4.79
C ASN A 111 -17.81 2.34 -5.35
N THR A 112 -18.05 2.60 -6.65
CA THR A 112 -17.47 3.76 -7.37
C THR A 112 -18.02 5.10 -6.91
N ASP A 113 -19.08 5.09 -6.12
CA ASP A 113 -19.68 6.23 -5.43
C ASP A 113 -19.02 6.57 -4.08
N GLN A 114 -18.04 5.77 -3.63
CA GLN A 114 -17.36 5.90 -2.36
C GLN A 114 -15.84 5.82 -2.49
N GLY A 115 -15.15 6.53 -1.60
CA GLY A 115 -13.69 6.55 -1.49
C GLY A 115 -13.26 7.39 -0.30
N SER A 116 -11.96 7.50 -0.10
CA SER A 116 -11.41 8.28 1.02
C SER A 116 -11.15 9.75 0.69
N PHE A 117 -11.27 10.18 -0.58
CA PHE A 117 -11.27 11.61 -0.91
C PHE A 117 -12.68 12.17 -0.73
N ALA A 118 -13.12 12.16 0.50
CA ALA A 118 -14.50 12.48 0.87
C ALA A 118 -14.60 13.02 2.28
N SER A 119 -15.74 13.65 2.61
CA SER A 119 -16.07 14.01 3.98
C SER A 119 -16.43 12.79 4.84
N HIS A 120 -17.12 11.82 4.25
CA HIS A 120 -17.57 10.58 4.88
C HIS A 120 -17.51 9.42 3.89
N ALA A 121 -17.48 8.20 4.44
CA ALA A 121 -17.62 6.96 3.69
C ALA A 121 -18.47 5.96 4.49
N ILE A 122 -19.20 5.09 3.78
CA ILE A 122 -19.91 3.95 4.39
C ILE A 122 -19.15 2.68 4.02
N TRP A 123 -18.74 1.93 5.02
CA TRP A 123 -17.92 0.73 4.84
C TRP A 123 -18.42 -0.41 5.70
N ARG A 124 -18.30 -1.64 5.21
CA ARG A 124 -18.64 -2.82 6.01
C ARG A 124 -17.68 -2.99 7.18
N GLU A 125 -18.22 -3.29 8.37
CA GLU A 125 -17.43 -3.52 9.59
C GLU A 125 -16.25 -4.46 9.36
N ALA A 126 -16.44 -5.53 8.58
CA ALA A 126 -15.43 -6.54 8.33
C ALA A 126 -14.18 -6.00 7.61
N PHE A 127 -14.30 -4.91 6.86
CA PHE A 127 -13.23 -4.28 6.07
C PHE A 127 -12.71 -2.97 6.68
N LEU A 128 -13.12 -2.67 7.91
CA LEU A 128 -12.56 -1.60 8.72
C LEU A 128 -11.54 -2.17 9.72
N HIS A 129 -10.44 -1.45 9.87
CA HIS A 129 -9.35 -1.81 10.76
C HIS A 129 -9.17 -0.74 11.83
N ARG A 130 -9.22 -1.11 13.12
CA ARG A 130 -8.92 -0.16 14.20
C ARG A 130 -7.52 0.40 14.03
N ILE A 131 -7.38 1.70 14.17
CA ILE A 131 -6.09 2.38 14.16
C ILE A 131 -5.55 2.42 15.59
N PRO A 132 -4.38 1.81 15.85
CA PRO A 132 -3.73 1.89 17.16
C PRO A 132 -3.41 3.34 17.55
N ASP A 133 -3.51 3.66 18.85
CA ASP A 133 -3.33 5.02 19.36
C ASP A 133 -1.93 5.61 19.09
N ALA A 134 -0.91 4.75 18.96
CA ALA A 134 0.46 5.17 18.64
C ALA A 134 0.63 5.68 17.19
N LEU A 135 -0.38 5.49 16.31
CA LEU A 135 -0.37 5.99 14.94
C LEU A 135 -1.31 7.20 14.82
N SER A 136 -0.80 8.33 14.32
CA SER A 136 -1.68 9.43 13.90
C SER A 136 -2.45 9.05 12.64
N ASP A 137 -3.53 9.76 12.33
CA ASP A 137 -4.36 9.51 11.16
C ASP A 137 -3.55 9.65 9.86
N GLU A 138 -2.68 10.67 9.80
CA GLU A 138 -1.84 10.94 8.63
C GLU A 138 -0.81 9.83 8.40
N HIS A 139 -0.22 9.26 9.46
CA HIS A 139 0.71 8.13 9.31
C HIS A 139 -0.02 6.81 9.05
N ALA A 140 -1.23 6.65 9.58
CA ALA A 140 -2.02 5.45 9.38
C ALA A 140 -2.60 5.36 7.95
N ALA A 141 -2.87 6.48 7.29
CA ALA A 141 -3.50 6.49 5.97
C ALA A 141 -2.67 5.77 4.89
N PRO A 142 -1.38 6.05 4.65
CA PRO A 142 -0.60 5.31 3.66
C PRO A 142 -0.39 3.84 4.04
N LEU A 143 -0.52 3.47 5.31
CA LEU A 143 -0.42 2.08 5.75
C LEU A 143 -1.58 1.23 5.25
N GLN A 144 -2.76 1.84 4.96
CA GLN A 144 -3.93 1.11 4.48
C GLN A 144 -3.74 0.45 3.10
N CYS A 145 -2.79 0.92 2.29
CA CYS A 145 -2.44 0.32 1.00
C CYS A 145 -0.94 0.00 0.93
N ALA A 146 -0.08 1.02 0.94
CA ALA A 146 1.37 0.82 0.77
C ALA A 146 1.97 -0.03 1.91
N GLY A 147 1.62 0.24 3.16
CA GLY A 147 2.05 -0.57 4.30
C GLY A 147 1.57 -2.01 4.21
N ALA A 148 0.27 -2.19 3.94
CA ALA A 148 -0.35 -3.50 3.77
C ALA A 148 0.31 -4.31 2.63
N THR A 149 0.58 -3.66 1.49
CA THR A 149 1.22 -4.28 0.32
C THR A 149 2.62 -4.81 0.64
N VAL A 150 3.48 -4.00 1.23
CA VAL A 150 4.85 -4.43 1.52
C VAL A 150 4.90 -5.43 2.67
N PHE A 151 4.07 -5.25 3.71
CA PHE A 151 4.04 -6.16 4.85
C PHE A 151 3.56 -7.57 4.45
N THR A 152 2.65 -7.69 3.48
CA THR A 152 2.21 -8.99 2.95
C THR A 152 3.38 -9.78 2.37
N THR A 153 4.31 -9.14 1.68
CA THR A 153 5.50 -9.80 1.15
C THR A 153 6.47 -10.24 2.24
N LEU A 154 6.39 -9.65 3.42
CA LEU A 154 7.24 -9.91 4.58
C LEU A 154 6.56 -10.74 5.68
N TYR A 155 5.26 -11.03 5.56
CA TYR A 155 4.46 -11.64 6.62
C TYR A 155 5.03 -12.96 7.17
N ASN A 156 5.65 -13.76 6.30
CA ASN A 156 6.28 -15.04 6.65
C ASN A 156 7.80 -14.98 6.37
N VAL A 157 8.45 -13.86 6.66
CA VAL A 157 9.90 -13.74 6.58
C VAL A 157 10.50 -14.30 7.86
N GLU A 158 11.59 -15.05 7.72
CA GLU A 158 12.36 -15.51 8.89
C GLU A 158 13.38 -14.43 9.30
N PRO A 159 13.62 -14.24 10.61
CA PRO A 159 14.73 -13.41 11.07
C PRO A 159 16.05 -13.84 10.40
N ASN A 160 16.89 -12.88 10.06
CA ASN A 160 18.14 -13.04 9.31
C ASN A 160 18.00 -13.42 7.82
N GLU A 161 16.80 -13.60 7.24
CA GLU A 161 16.67 -13.56 5.78
C GLU A 161 17.22 -12.22 5.25
N THR A 162 17.89 -12.28 4.10
CA THR A 162 18.34 -11.08 3.39
C THR A 162 17.23 -10.59 2.46
N VAL A 163 16.70 -9.41 2.74
CA VAL A 163 15.65 -8.78 1.93
C VAL A 163 16.26 -7.72 1.04
N GLY A 164 16.23 -7.95 -0.27
CA GLY A 164 16.59 -6.98 -1.29
C GLY A 164 15.39 -6.11 -1.66
N ILE A 165 15.56 -4.81 -1.74
CA ILE A 165 14.49 -3.86 -2.09
C ILE A 165 14.94 -3.06 -3.30
N VAL A 166 14.25 -3.27 -4.44
CA VAL A 166 14.49 -2.54 -5.68
C VAL A 166 13.60 -1.31 -5.74
N GLY A 167 14.23 -0.15 -5.73
CA GLY A 167 13.54 1.14 -5.74
C GLY A 167 13.24 1.70 -4.35
N VAL A 168 13.39 3.02 -4.22
CA VAL A 168 13.20 3.76 -2.97
C VAL A 168 12.15 4.85 -3.19
N GLY A 169 10.91 4.42 -3.29
CA GLY A 169 9.72 5.26 -3.39
C GLY A 169 8.74 5.03 -2.25
N GLY A 170 7.46 5.29 -2.50
CA GLY A 170 6.38 5.16 -1.52
C GLY A 170 6.20 3.76 -0.93
N LEU A 171 6.54 2.69 -1.67
CA LEU A 171 6.56 1.31 -1.17
C LEU A 171 7.91 0.97 -0.54
N GLY A 172 9.02 1.28 -1.25
CA GLY A 172 10.36 0.85 -0.84
C GLY A 172 10.77 1.36 0.53
N HIS A 173 10.48 2.63 0.89
CA HIS A 173 10.85 3.16 2.20
C HIS A 173 10.13 2.47 3.37
N LEU A 174 8.89 2.00 3.15
CA LEU A 174 8.16 1.18 4.14
C LEU A 174 8.70 -0.25 4.19
N ALA A 175 9.03 -0.83 3.02
CA ALA A 175 9.62 -2.17 2.96
C ALA A 175 10.94 -2.23 3.76
N ILE A 176 11.78 -1.20 3.67
CA ILE A 176 13.02 -1.07 4.44
C ILE A 176 12.72 -1.12 5.94
N GLN A 177 11.82 -0.27 6.41
CA GLN A 177 11.47 -0.18 7.82
C GLN A 177 10.89 -1.49 8.36
N PHE A 178 9.90 -2.05 7.66
CA PHE A 178 9.29 -3.32 8.09
C PHE A 178 10.29 -4.47 8.11
N ALA A 179 11.11 -4.64 7.06
CA ALA A 179 12.09 -5.70 6.99
C ALA A 179 13.15 -5.57 8.10
N ALA A 180 13.66 -4.38 8.36
CA ALA A 180 14.61 -4.12 9.44
C ALA A 180 14.01 -4.46 10.81
N LYS A 181 12.76 -4.03 11.08
CA LYS A 181 12.08 -4.30 12.36
C LYS A 181 11.67 -5.76 12.54
N LEU A 182 11.55 -6.53 11.44
CA LEU A 182 11.34 -7.98 11.46
C LEU A 182 12.65 -8.76 11.67
N GLY A 183 13.80 -8.09 11.81
CA GLY A 183 15.10 -8.71 12.05
C GLY A 183 15.80 -9.22 10.80
N CYS A 184 15.40 -8.76 9.62
CA CYS A 184 16.03 -9.10 8.35
C CYS A 184 17.31 -8.29 8.10
N ARG A 185 18.21 -8.83 7.28
CA ARG A 185 19.27 -8.03 6.65
C ARG A 185 18.66 -7.30 5.45
N VAL A 186 18.80 -5.99 5.38
CA VAL A 186 18.13 -5.18 4.35
C VAL A 186 19.16 -4.63 3.39
N VAL A 187 19.05 -5.01 2.12
CA VAL A 187 19.87 -4.54 1.00
C VAL A 187 19.00 -3.68 0.07
N VAL A 188 19.35 -2.43 -0.10
CA VAL A 188 18.64 -1.52 -1.00
C VAL A 188 19.36 -1.42 -2.33
N LEU A 189 18.61 -1.63 -3.40
CA LEU A 189 19.07 -1.61 -4.79
C LEU A 189 18.40 -0.42 -5.49
N SER A 190 19.16 0.62 -5.83
CA SER A 190 18.60 1.86 -6.36
C SER A 190 19.41 2.42 -7.52
N GLY A 191 18.73 2.94 -8.54
CA GLY A 191 19.36 3.67 -9.65
C GLY A 191 19.85 5.08 -9.27
N SER A 192 19.55 5.58 -8.06
CA SER A 192 19.93 6.91 -7.59
C SER A 192 20.64 6.85 -6.25
N GLU A 193 21.81 7.42 -6.17
CA GLU A 193 22.63 7.53 -4.94
C GLU A 193 22.09 8.57 -3.94
N ASN A 194 21.23 9.48 -4.39
CA ASN A 194 20.79 10.64 -3.61
C ASN A 194 20.03 10.26 -2.31
N LYS A 195 19.48 9.04 -2.25
CA LYS A 195 18.71 8.56 -1.10
C LYS A 195 19.50 7.62 -0.18
N LYS A 196 20.80 7.43 -0.43
CA LYS A 196 21.62 6.47 0.33
C LYS A 196 21.60 6.73 1.84
N GLU A 197 21.87 7.96 2.25
CA GLU A 197 21.87 8.29 3.68
C GLU A 197 20.49 8.12 4.33
N GLU A 198 19.43 8.46 3.60
CA GLU A 198 18.06 8.35 4.09
C GLU A 198 17.65 6.89 4.29
N VAL A 199 17.95 6.00 3.34
CA VAL A 199 17.60 4.58 3.47
C VAL A 199 18.38 3.89 4.57
N LEU A 200 19.63 4.28 4.81
CA LEU A 200 20.41 3.77 5.95
C LEU A 200 19.77 4.19 7.29
N LYS A 201 19.28 5.43 7.40
CA LYS A 201 18.52 5.90 8.58
C LYS A 201 17.19 5.16 8.76
N LEU A 202 16.57 4.71 7.68
CA LEU A 202 15.34 3.91 7.72
C LEU A 202 15.57 2.44 8.13
N GLY A 203 16.82 2.00 8.22
CA GLY A 203 17.19 0.66 8.67
C GLY A 203 17.79 -0.24 7.60
N ALA A 204 18.17 0.28 6.43
CA ALA A 204 18.94 -0.49 5.45
C ALA A 204 20.34 -0.79 6.00
N HIS A 205 20.82 -2.01 5.79
CA HIS A 205 22.17 -2.44 6.17
C HIS A 205 23.19 -2.16 5.05
N GLU A 206 22.75 -2.31 3.81
CA GLU A 206 23.57 -2.04 2.63
C GLU A 206 22.78 -1.26 1.57
N PHE A 207 23.50 -0.45 0.82
CA PHE A 207 22.99 0.26 -0.35
C PHE A 207 23.87 -0.04 -1.55
N ILE A 208 23.26 -0.47 -2.64
CA ILE A 208 23.93 -0.79 -3.91
C ILE A 208 23.36 0.10 -5.01
N GLY A 209 24.22 0.94 -5.62
CA GLY A 209 23.87 1.72 -6.79
C GLY A 209 23.76 0.80 -8.02
N MET A 210 22.60 0.86 -8.70
CA MET A 210 22.32 -0.01 -9.86
C MET A 210 22.54 0.68 -11.21
N ARG A 211 22.71 2.00 -11.24
CA ARG A 211 22.94 2.73 -12.51
C ARG A 211 24.32 2.40 -13.07
N ASN A 212 24.35 1.90 -14.31
CA ASN A 212 25.59 1.52 -15.01
C ASN A 212 26.47 0.55 -14.20
N ARG A 213 25.85 -0.31 -13.42
CA ARG A 213 26.56 -1.28 -12.60
C ARG A 213 27.30 -2.27 -13.48
N ASP A 214 28.61 -2.37 -13.27
CA ASP A 214 29.39 -3.49 -13.79
C ASP A 214 28.98 -4.77 -13.04
N PRO A 215 28.59 -5.86 -13.72
CA PRO A 215 28.30 -7.14 -13.09
C PRO A 215 29.41 -7.69 -12.19
N SER A 216 30.67 -7.28 -12.45
CA SER A 216 31.84 -7.61 -11.61
C SER A 216 32.00 -6.72 -10.38
N SER A 217 31.19 -5.66 -10.23
CA SER A 217 31.24 -4.76 -9.08
C SER A 217 30.67 -5.42 -7.82
N ALA A 218 30.91 -4.78 -6.65
CA ALA A 218 30.58 -5.29 -5.32
C ALA A 218 29.20 -6.00 -5.25
N THR A 219 29.22 -7.27 -4.95
CA THR A 219 28.03 -8.03 -4.57
C THR A 219 27.61 -7.67 -3.14
N PRO A 220 26.33 -7.82 -2.77
CA PRO A 220 25.93 -7.65 -1.38
C PRO A 220 26.69 -8.62 -0.48
N SER A 221 26.92 -8.23 0.77
CA SER A 221 27.62 -9.07 1.75
C SER A 221 26.92 -10.41 1.99
N TRP A 222 25.62 -10.48 1.68
CA TRP A 222 24.82 -11.70 1.77
C TRP A 222 23.95 -11.85 0.52
N PRO A 223 23.82 -13.06 -0.05
CA PRO A 223 22.87 -13.32 -1.13
C PRO A 223 21.44 -12.99 -0.70
N ILE A 224 20.63 -12.50 -1.65
CA ILE A 224 19.26 -12.04 -1.38
C ILE A 224 18.30 -13.23 -1.38
N ASP A 225 17.68 -13.51 -0.23
CA ASP A 225 16.66 -14.55 -0.07
C ASP A 225 15.28 -14.12 -0.58
N ARG A 226 14.98 -12.83 -0.47
CA ARG A 226 13.69 -12.26 -0.84
C ARG A 226 13.90 -10.90 -1.52
N LEU A 227 13.46 -10.78 -2.77
CA LEU A 227 13.55 -9.55 -3.54
C LEU A 227 12.17 -8.91 -3.67
N ILE A 228 12.03 -7.68 -3.20
CA ILE A 228 10.81 -6.89 -3.34
C ILE A 228 11.05 -5.82 -4.40
N VAL A 229 10.32 -5.92 -5.53
CA VAL A 229 10.44 -4.98 -6.64
C VAL A 229 9.33 -3.93 -6.53
N THR A 230 9.74 -2.69 -6.23
CA THR A 230 8.82 -1.56 -6.01
C THR A 230 8.87 -0.52 -7.14
N THR A 231 9.62 -0.79 -8.22
CA THR A 231 9.68 0.06 -9.41
C THR A 231 8.60 -0.34 -10.42
N SER A 232 7.99 0.63 -11.09
CA SER A 232 7.00 0.39 -12.15
C SER A 232 7.64 0.05 -13.50
N SER A 233 8.94 0.32 -13.68
CA SER A 233 9.69 -0.07 -14.87
C SER A 233 10.20 -1.50 -14.74
N GLN A 234 10.42 -2.15 -15.89
CA GLN A 234 11.05 -3.47 -15.98
C GLN A 234 12.42 -3.42 -15.29
N PRO A 235 12.69 -4.30 -14.30
CA PRO A 235 14.00 -4.39 -13.68
C PRO A 235 15.07 -4.95 -14.65
N ASP A 236 16.31 -4.56 -14.43
CA ASP A 236 17.46 -5.20 -15.06
C ASP A 236 17.75 -6.54 -14.38
N TRP A 237 17.18 -7.61 -14.92
CA TRP A 237 17.29 -8.95 -14.34
C TRP A 237 18.71 -9.53 -14.47
N ASP A 238 19.46 -9.15 -15.46
CA ASP A 238 20.84 -9.60 -15.62
C ASP A 238 21.74 -9.05 -14.51
N ALA A 239 21.43 -7.86 -14.03
CA ALA A 239 22.10 -7.25 -12.88
C ALA A 239 21.57 -7.75 -11.52
N LEU A 240 20.30 -8.17 -11.44
CA LEU A 240 19.65 -8.55 -10.17
C LEU A 240 19.77 -10.05 -9.84
N LEU A 241 19.55 -10.93 -10.82
CA LEU A 241 19.53 -12.38 -10.58
C LEU A 241 20.84 -12.95 -10.01
N PRO A 242 22.04 -12.46 -10.40
CA PRO A 242 23.29 -12.90 -9.77
C PRO A 242 23.42 -12.56 -8.28
N LEU A 243 22.60 -11.65 -7.76
CA LEU A 243 22.59 -11.26 -6.33
C LEU A 243 21.70 -12.15 -5.47
N MET A 244 20.89 -13.00 -6.12
CA MET A 244 19.88 -13.83 -5.44
C MET A 244 20.48 -15.10 -4.85
N ALA A 245 19.98 -15.48 -3.69
CA ALA A 245 20.26 -16.80 -3.10
C ALA A 245 19.54 -17.91 -3.88
N THR A 246 20.04 -19.14 -3.75
CA THR A 246 19.33 -20.35 -4.22
C THR A 246 18.00 -20.49 -3.47
N ARG A 247 16.91 -20.85 -4.20
CA ARG A 247 15.54 -20.97 -3.68
C ARG A 247 14.93 -19.69 -3.15
N SER A 248 15.45 -18.56 -3.55
CA SER A 248 14.94 -17.23 -3.21
C SER A 248 13.56 -16.93 -3.85
N LYS A 249 12.97 -15.83 -3.40
CA LYS A 249 11.62 -15.41 -3.82
C LYS A 249 11.66 -13.97 -4.36
N ILE A 250 10.97 -13.75 -5.48
CA ILE A 250 10.81 -12.42 -6.08
C ILE A 250 9.34 -11.98 -5.94
N TYR A 251 9.11 -10.80 -5.40
CA TYR A 251 7.80 -10.19 -5.26
C TYR A 251 7.71 -8.89 -6.08
N PRO A 252 7.15 -8.91 -7.31
CA PRO A 252 6.80 -7.70 -8.04
C PRO A 252 5.51 -7.14 -7.44
N ILE A 253 5.59 -5.95 -6.82
CA ILE A 253 4.45 -5.34 -6.11
C ILE A 253 4.04 -3.97 -6.66
N SER A 254 4.67 -3.51 -7.73
CA SER A 254 4.25 -2.30 -8.43
C SER A 254 3.24 -2.62 -9.51
N VAL A 255 2.27 -1.73 -9.68
CA VAL A 255 1.30 -1.83 -10.77
C VAL A 255 1.96 -1.35 -12.06
N SER A 256 2.01 -2.22 -13.07
CA SER A 256 2.48 -1.93 -14.42
C SER A 256 1.53 -2.54 -15.44
N ALA A 257 1.29 -1.84 -16.55
CA ALA A 257 0.48 -2.34 -17.66
C ALA A 257 1.24 -3.30 -18.59
N GLY A 258 2.57 -3.40 -18.43
CA GLY A 258 3.44 -4.23 -19.26
C GLY A 258 3.58 -5.66 -18.74
N ASN A 259 4.31 -6.47 -19.48
CA ASN A 259 4.69 -7.82 -19.09
C ASN A 259 5.90 -7.80 -18.18
N LEU A 260 5.98 -8.76 -17.26
CA LEU A 260 7.18 -9.05 -16.49
C LEU A 260 7.99 -10.10 -17.24
N GLU A 261 9.15 -9.72 -17.76
CA GLU A 261 10.02 -10.60 -18.55
C GLU A 261 11.26 -10.97 -17.72
N ILE A 262 11.37 -12.23 -17.35
CA ILE A 262 12.48 -12.75 -16.53
C ILE A 262 13.16 -13.90 -17.26
N PRO A 263 14.52 -13.97 -17.33
CA PRO A 263 15.25 -15.08 -17.94
C PRO A 263 14.93 -16.44 -17.28
N TYR A 264 14.63 -17.46 -18.08
CA TYR A 264 14.27 -18.80 -17.60
C TYR A 264 15.37 -19.49 -16.83
N MET A 265 16.59 -19.53 -17.40
CA MET A 265 17.64 -20.39 -16.88
C MET A 265 18.06 -20.08 -15.45
N PRO A 266 18.25 -18.81 -15.03
CA PRO A 266 18.54 -18.50 -13.63
C PRO A 266 17.43 -18.94 -12.68
N LEU A 267 16.15 -18.84 -13.07
CA LEU A 267 15.03 -19.30 -12.26
C LEU A 267 15.08 -20.82 -12.04
N ILE A 268 15.30 -21.57 -13.14
CA ILE A 268 15.32 -23.04 -13.10
C ILE A 268 16.52 -23.55 -12.32
N LEU A 269 17.73 -23.07 -12.63
CA LEU A 269 18.97 -23.57 -12.05
C LEU A 269 19.09 -23.26 -10.56
N ASN A 270 18.57 -22.12 -10.11
CA ASN A 270 18.65 -21.69 -8.72
C ASN A 270 17.35 -21.91 -7.93
N GLY A 271 16.30 -22.46 -8.55
CA GLY A 271 15.01 -22.70 -7.89
C GLY A 271 14.33 -21.40 -7.42
N ILE A 272 14.54 -20.29 -8.11
CA ILE A 272 13.97 -18.98 -7.77
C ILE A 272 12.48 -18.99 -8.12
N SER A 273 11.64 -18.52 -7.21
CA SER A 273 10.20 -18.39 -7.43
C SER A 273 9.77 -16.94 -7.56
N VAL A 274 8.87 -16.66 -8.51
CA VAL A 274 8.19 -15.35 -8.64
C VAL A 274 6.80 -15.49 -8.07
N ARG A 275 6.44 -14.59 -7.15
CA ARG A 275 5.18 -14.68 -6.42
C ARG A 275 4.39 -13.36 -6.53
N GLY A 276 3.18 -13.44 -7.08
CA GLY A 276 2.22 -12.32 -7.08
C GLY A 276 1.75 -11.99 -5.65
N SER A 277 1.52 -10.71 -5.40
CA SER A 277 0.99 -10.21 -4.12
C SER A 277 0.07 -9.03 -4.39
N LEU A 278 -1.15 -9.07 -3.85
CA LEU A 278 -2.15 -8.01 -3.98
C LEU A 278 -2.48 -7.47 -2.59
N VAL A 279 -2.06 -6.24 -2.31
CA VAL A 279 -2.30 -5.52 -1.05
C VAL A 279 -2.15 -6.47 0.17
N ALA A 280 -3.23 -6.71 0.92
CA ALA A 280 -3.25 -7.63 2.06
C ALA A 280 -4.64 -8.21 2.28
N SER A 281 -4.70 -9.43 2.82
CA SER A 281 -5.92 -9.93 3.46
C SER A 281 -6.20 -9.17 4.75
N ARG A 282 -7.46 -9.18 5.22
CA ARG A 282 -7.86 -8.53 6.48
C ARG A 282 -7.01 -8.97 7.67
N LYS A 283 -6.64 -10.24 7.72
CA LYS A 283 -5.76 -10.80 8.76
C LYS A 283 -4.38 -10.14 8.75
N VAL A 284 -3.75 -10.07 7.59
CA VAL A 284 -2.40 -9.49 7.42
C VAL A 284 -2.44 -7.98 7.65
N HIS A 285 -3.49 -7.30 7.19
CA HIS A 285 -3.66 -5.86 7.38
C HIS A 285 -3.73 -5.48 8.87
N ARG A 286 -4.54 -6.18 9.67
CA ARG A 286 -4.62 -5.95 11.14
C ARG A 286 -3.26 -6.17 11.79
N ARG A 287 -2.59 -7.27 11.45
CA ARG A 287 -1.25 -7.57 11.99
C ARG A 287 -0.22 -6.51 11.62
N MET A 288 -0.29 -5.97 10.40
CA MET A 288 0.58 -4.89 9.94
C MET A 288 0.41 -3.62 10.78
N LEU A 289 -0.84 -3.19 11.04
CA LEU A 289 -1.11 -2.00 11.86
C LEU A 289 -0.62 -2.17 13.30
N GLU A 290 -0.86 -3.33 13.92
CA GLU A 290 -0.33 -3.67 15.24
C GLU A 290 1.20 -3.62 15.27
N PHE A 291 1.84 -4.24 14.27
CA PHE A 291 3.29 -4.27 14.15
C PHE A 291 3.86 -2.86 13.94
N ALA A 292 3.26 -2.06 13.05
CA ALA A 292 3.68 -0.69 12.80
C ALA A 292 3.64 0.17 14.08
N ALA A 293 2.56 0.04 14.85
CA ALA A 293 2.39 0.74 16.13
C ALA A 293 3.41 0.28 17.18
N GLN A 294 3.63 -1.02 17.30
CA GLN A 294 4.54 -1.62 18.28
C GLN A 294 6.01 -1.27 18.02
N HIS A 295 6.41 -1.19 16.75
CA HIS A 295 7.79 -1.01 16.33
C HIS A 295 8.11 0.38 15.78
N ASP A 296 7.18 1.32 15.92
CA ASP A 296 7.29 2.71 15.44
C ASP A 296 7.63 2.81 13.95
N VAL A 297 7.00 1.94 13.13
CA VAL A 297 7.11 2.02 11.67
C VAL A 297 6.13 3.07 11.16
N LYS A 298 6.67 4.14 10.58
CA LYS A 298 5.88 5.27 10.08
C LYS A 298 6.28 5.63 8.65
N PRO A 299 5.31 5.89 7.76
CA PRO A 299 5.64 6.48 6.46
C PRO A 299 6.23 7.88 6.65
N VAL A 300 7.19 8.25 5.79
CA VAL A 300 7.59 9.65 5.62
C VAL A 300 6.57 10.30 4.71
N ILE A 301 5.96 11.39 5.17
CA ILE A 301 4.77 11.97 4.52
C ILE A 301 4.91 13.46 4.23
N GLU A 302 4.28 13.91 3.16
CA GLU A 302 3.94 15.31 2.90
C GLU A 302 2.42 15.46 3.00
N VAL A 303 1.96 16.43 3.78
CA VAL A 303 0.53 16.65 4.04
C VAL A 303 0.00 17.79 3.19
N PHE A 304 -1.15 17.57 2.54
CA PHE A 304 -1.88 18.53 1.73
C PHE A 304 -3.31 18.63 2.24
N PRO A 305 -3.99 19.80 2.05
CA PRO A 305 -5.40 19.91 2.41
C PRO A 305 -6.28 19.06 1.47
N MET A 306 -7.35 18.46 2.01
CA MET A 306 -8.39 17.77 1.24
C MET A 306 -9.29 18.78 0.52
N SER A 307 -8.76 19.40 -0.51
CA SER A 307 -9.41 20.42 -1.36
C SER A 307 -8.99 20.22 -2.81
N GLU A 308 -9.75 20.76 -3.78
CA GLU A 308 -9.38 20.65 -5.20
C GLU A 308 -7.93 21.08 -5.47
N ASN A 309 -7.52 22.21 -4.89
CA ASN A 309 -6.16 22.72 -5.06
C ASN A 309 -5.11 21.82 -4.38
N GLY A 310 -5.36 21.39 -3.15
CA GLY A 310 -4.43 20.50 -2.43
C GLY A 310 -4.29 19.13 -3.08
N ILE A 311 -5.39 18.56 -3.55
CA ILE A 311 -5.38 17.29 -4.30
C ILE A 311 -4.60 17.48 -5.62
N ARG A 312 -4.84 18.55 -6.36
CA ARG A 312 -4.10 18.88 -7.59
C ARG A 312 -2.59 18.94 -7.33
N GLN A 313 -2.16 19.70 -6.33
CA GLN A 313 -0.74 19.82 -5.95
C GLN A 313 -0.13 18.46 -5.60
N ALA A 314 -0.86 17.64 -4.84
CA ALA A 314 -0.40 16.30 -4.46
C ALA A 314 -0.28 15.37 -5.68
N PHE A 315 -1.24 15.41 -6.62
CA PHE A 315 -1.19 14.66 -7.88
C PHE A 315 -0.01 15.08 -8.76
N GLU A 316 0.19 16.38 -8.99
CA GLU A 316 1.31 16.92 -9.78
C GLU A 316 2.66 16.52 -9.19
N LYS A 317 2.83 16.60 -7.87
CA LYS A 317 4.04 16.14 -7.19
C LYS A 317 4.25 14.63 -7.33
N LEU A 318 3.19 13.82 -7.21
CA LEU A 318 3.29 12.37 -7.34
C LEU A 318 3.65 11.97 -8.78
N GLU A 319 3.03 12.56 -9.79
CA GLU A 319 3.30 12.32 -11.21
C GLU A 319 4.74 12.70 -11.61
N SER A 320 5.23 13.83 -11.08
CA SER A 320 6.61 14.28 -11.33
C SER A 320 7.66 13.54 -10.51
N GLY A 321 7.25 12.61 -9.60
CA GLY A 321 8.16 11.87 -8.71
C GLY A 321 8.81 12.73 -7.63
N ASN A 322 8.28 13.93 -7.35
CA ASN A 322 8.83 14.91 -6.41
C ASN A 322 8.21 14.83 -5.00
N VAL A 323 7.31 13.88 -4.76
CA VAL A 323 6.80 13.62 -3.41
C VAL A 323 7.90 12.96 -2.57
N GLN A 324 8.09 13.45 -1.35
CA GLN A 324 8.94 12.80 -0.37
C GLN A 324 8.22 11.54 0.16
N PHE A 325 8.36 10.44 -0.56
CA PHE A 325 7.77 9.11 -0.35
C PHE A 325 6.24 9.05 -0.43
N ARG A 326 5.47 9.68 0.46
CA ARG A 326 4.01 9.58 0.48
C ARG A 326 3.32 10.93 0.62
N ALA A 327 2.32 11.17 -0.20
CA ALA A 327 1.40 12.29 -0.01
C ALA A 327 0.18 11.85 0.81
N VAL A 328 -0.29 12.74 1.69
CA VAL A 328 -1.47 12.54 2.53
C VAL A 328 -2.37 13.76 2.43
N LEU A 329 -3.65 13.52 2.22
CA LEU A 329 -4.69 14.53 2.23
C LEU A 329 -5.34 14.58 3.61
N ARG A 330 -5.40 15.75 4.23
CA ARG A 330 -6.03 15.97 5.53
C ARG A 330 -7.30 16.81 5.37
N VAL A 331 -8.38 16.34 5.98
CA VAL A 331 -9.69 17.02 5.99
C VAL A 331 -9.68 18.19 6.97
#